data_848bee77febd9177deb6c18f2e665960
#
_entry.id   848bee77febd9177deb6c18f2e665960
#
_cell.length_a   1.000
_cell.length_b   1.000
_cell.length_c   1.000
_cell.angle_alpha   90.00
_cell.angle_beta   90.00
_cell.angle_gamma   90.00
#
_symmetry.space_group_name_H-M   'P 1'
#
loop_
_entity.id
_entity.type
_entity.pdbx_description
1 polymer ?
#
loop_
_entity_poly.entity_id
_entity_poly.type
_entity_poly.pdbx_seq_one_letter_code
_entity_poly.pdbx_strand_id
1 'polypeptide(L)'
;MTNQDTDQDQPPSSLLNKIKRFFTIKPSSLDDVSVLLEDALSAKLIDKEAQFIAERAIRLGDTTVKEIMVPRVEMVILAPDEEPLDMIARIINSGHSRYPVLGPAKNEVQGILLAKDLLPIINQNLKDFKLLSLIRDIKVVPESKKADSLLEEFKKDRSHMAVVIDEYGTVSGLVTIEDILEELVGEIEDEHDSEDEDLIQVSEYEYIANATLELSEFEQKFNKSFNLSLIHI
;
A
#
# COMPACT_ATOMS: atom_id res chain seq x y z
N MET A 1 -10.56 -47.21 -63.71
CA MET A 1 -9.35 -46.83 -62.99
C MET A 1 -9.83 -45.89 -61.85
N THR A 2 -9.92 -46.50 -60.71
CA THR A 2 -10.52 -46.01 -59.48
C THR A 2 -9.47 -45.29 -58.68
N ASN A 3 -9.71 -44.02 -58.34
CA ASN A 3 -8.96 -43.30 -57.33
C ASN A 3 -9.73 -43.35 -56.01
N GLN A 4 -9.12 -43.97 -55.01
CA GLN A 4 -9.57 -43.94 -53.63
C GLN A 4 -9.01 -42.70 -52.95
N ASP A 5 -9.90 -41.81 -52.54
CA ASP A 5 -9.60 -40.75 -51.58
C ASP A 5 -9.64 -41.34 -50.17
N THR A 6 -8.49 -41.34 -49.52
CA THR A 6 -8.35 -41.64 -48.08
C THR A 6 -8.71 -40.42 -47.30
N ASP A 7 -9.93 -40.39 -46.79
CA ASP A 7 -10.42 -39.42 -45.82
C ASP A 7 -9.73 -39.67 -44.46
N GLN A 8 -8.83 -38.80 -44.05
CA GLN A 8 -8.21 -38.84 -42.74
C GLN A 8 -9.17 -38.18 -41.74
N ASP A 9 -9.83 -38.99 -40.94
CA ASP A 9 -10.61 -38.60 -39.77
C ASP A 9 -9.71 -37.84 -38.74
N GLN A 10 -9.69 -36.53 -38.84
CA GLN A 10 -9.24 -35.70 -37.72
C GLN A 10 -10.42 -35.54 -36.74
N PRO A 11 -10.24 -35.88 -35.45
CA PRO A 11 -11.30 -35.70 -34.47
C PRO A 11 -11.66 -34.24 -34.37
N PRO A 12 -12.94 -33.89 -34.30
CA PRO A 12 -13.38 -32.47 -34.29
C PRO A 12 -12.82 -31.75 -33.07
N SER A 13 -12.10 -30.67 -33.31
CA SER A 13 -11.47 -29.79 -32.31
C SER A 13 -12.41 -29.36 -31.17
N SER A 14 -13.72 -29.45 -31.41
CA SER A 14 -14.77 -29.14 -30.43
C SER A 14 -14.86 -30.14 -29.27
N LEU A 15 -14.57 -31.44 -29.53
CA LEU A 15 -14.61 -32.50 -28.49
C LEU A 15 -13.42 -32.41 -27.55
N LEU A 16 -12.22 -32.16 -28.05
CA LEU A 16 -11.02 -31.93 -27.25
C LEU A 16 -11.16 -30.67 -26.36
N ASN A 17 -11.76 -29.62 -26.88
CA ASN A 17 -12.04 -28.40 -26.11
C ASN A 17 -13.14 -28.62 -25.04
N LYS A 18 -14.14 -29.49 -25.30
CA LYS A 18 -15.13 -29.88 -24.29
C LYS A 18 -14.51 -30.74 -23.20
N ILE A 19 -13.63 -31.69 -23.56
CA ILE A 19 -12.93 -32.56 -22.60
C ILE A 19 -11.96 -31.69 -21.73
N LYS A 20 -11.20 -30.78 -22.33
CA LYS A 20 -10.37 -29.80 -21.56
C LYS A 20 -11.19 -29.01 -20.59
N ARG A 21 -12.40 -28.55 -20.94
CA ARG A 21 -13.30 -27.82 -20.03
C ARG A 21 -13.80 -28.65 -18.85
N PHE A 22 -13.90 -29.99 -19.00
CA PHE A 22 -14.31 -30.89 -17.90
C PHE A 22 -13.19 -31.12 -16.87
N PHE A 23 -11.92 -30.96 -17.29
CA PHE A 23 -10.75 -31.05 -16.41
C PHE A 23 -10.25 -29.70 -15.92
N THR A 24 -10.93 -28.58 -16.22
CA THR A 24 -10.63 -27.30 -15.62
C THR A 24 -11.04 -27.37 -14.15
N ILE A 25 -10.10 -27.50 -13.25
CA ILE A 25 -10.29 -27.44 -11.81
C ILE A 25 -10.97 -26.08 -11.54
N LYS A 26 -12.21 -26.11 -11.05
CA LYS A 26 -12.85 -24.87 -10.59
C LYS A 26 -12.13 -24.47 -9.31
N PRO A 27 -11.58 -23.24 -9.25
CA PRO A 27 -10.93 -22.78 -8.03
C PRO A 27 -11.94 -22.85 -6.87
N SER A 28 -11.52 -23.43 -5.76
CA SER A 28 -12.32 -23.63 -4.57
C SER A 28 -11.69 -22.91 -3.36
N SER A 29 -10.46 -22.42 -3.51
CA SER A 29 -9.68 -21.70 -2.52
C SER A 29 -8.93 -20.52 -3.15
N LEU A 30 -8.40 -19.63 -2.33
CA LEU A 30 -7.53 -18.54 -2.79
C LEU A 30 -6.21 -19.10 -3.36
N ASP A 31 -5.72 -20.20 -2.80
CA ASP A 31 -4.54 -20.88 -3.31
C ASP A 31 -4.75 -21.38 -4.75
N ASP A 32 -5.95 -21.93 -5.05
CA ASP A 32 -6.28 -22.33 -6.43
C ASP A 32 -6.28 -21.13 -7.39
N VAL A 33 -6.67 -19.94 -6.91
CA VAL A 33 -6.64 -18.71 -7.73
C VAL A 33 -5.19 -18.26 -7.97
N SER A 34 -4.33 -18.34 -6.97
CA SER A 34 -2.89 -18.03 -7.13
C SER A 34 -2.24 -18.95 -8.18
N VAL A 35 -2.52 -20.25 -8.15
CA VAL A 35 -2.05 -21.21 -9.19
C VAL A 35 -2.54 -20.82 -10.59
N LEU A 36 -3.79 -20.38 -10.72
CA LEU A 36 -4.32 -19.90 -12.01
C LEU A 36 -3.62 -18.65 -12.52
N LEU A 37 -3.24 -17.74 -11.61
CA LEU A 37 -2.47 -16.54 -11.96
C LEU A 37 -1.04 -16.91 -12.42
N GLU A 38 -0.39 -17.87 -11.76
CA GLU A 38 0.91 -18.42 -12.18
C GLU A 38 0.83 -19.08 -13.57
N ASP A 39 -0.21 -19.87 -13.82
CA ASP A 39 -0.47 -20.47 -15.14
C ASP A 39 -0.67 -19.41 -16.22
N ALA A 40 -1.41 -18.33 -15.91
CA ALA A 40 -1.63 -17.22 -16.82
C ALA A 40 -0.33 -16.46 -17.13
N LEU A 41 0.53 -16.24 -16.13
CA LEU A 41 1.86 -15.65 -16.32
C LEU A 41 2.74 -16.53 -17.19
N SER A 42 2.80 -17.84 -16.90
CA SER A 42 3.58 -18.84 -17.66
C SER A 42 3.14 -18.91 -19.12
N ALA A 43 1.83 -18.76 -19.36
CA ALA A 43 1.24 -18.69 -20.70
C ALA A 43 1.40 -17.32 -21.38
N LYS A 44 2.04 -16.33 -20.71
CA LYS A 44 2.22 -14.94 -21.17
C LYS A 44 0.88 -14.23 -21.50
N LEU A 45 -0.17 -14.56 -20.77
CA LEU A 45 -1.48 -13.89 -20.86
C LEU A 45 -1.52 -12.62 -19.99
N ILE A 46 -0.72 -12.60 -18.93
CA ILE A 46 -0.50 -11.47 -18.04
C ILE A 46 1.00 -11.31 -17.82
N ASP A 47 1.44 -10.13 -17.37
CA ASP A 47 2.81 -9.88 -16.91
C ASP A 47 2.92 -10.07 -15.38
N LYS A 48 4.13 -9.92 -14.85
CA LYS A 48 4.41 -10.08 -13.41
C LYS A 48 3.69 -9.03 -12.56
N GLU A 49 3.60 -7.81 -13.06
CA GLU A 49 2.96 -6.70 -12.35
C GLU A 49 1.45 -6.93 -12.23
N ALA A 50 0.80 -7.34 -13.32
CA ALA A 50 -0.62 -7.68 -13.29
C ALA A 50 -0.93 -8.87 -12.36
N GLN A 51 -0.07 -9.91 -12.32
CA GLN A 51 -0.18 -11.00 -11.36
C GLN A 51 -0.08 -10.46 -9.93
N PHE A 52 0.94 -9.68 -9.63
CA PHE A 52 1.20 -9.13 -8.31
C PHE A 52 0.01 -8.29 -7.80
N ILE A 53 -0.50 -7.36 -8.62
CA ILE A 53 -1.67 -6.55 -8.27
C ILE A 53 -2.91 -7.42 -8.05
N ALA A 54 -3.13 -8.45 -8.89
CA ALA A 54 -4.26 -9.34 -8.75
C ALA A 54 -4.23 -10.13 -7.43
N GLU A 55 -3.08 -10.66 -7.04
CA GLU A 55 -2.90 -11.37 -5.77
C GLU A 55 -3.14 -10.46 -4.57
N ARG A 56 -2.61 -9.22 -4.60
CA ARG A 56 -2.81 -8.24 -3.54
C ARG A 56 -4.28 -7.78 -3.46
N ALA A 57 -4.94 -7.59 -4.60
CA ALA A 57 -6.36 -7.24 -4.63
C ALA A 57 -7.25 -8.32 -3.99
N ILE A 58 -6.90 -9.60 -4.17
CA ILE A 58 -7.60 -10.70 -3.53
C ILE A 58 -7.39 -10.69 -2.01
N ARG A 59 -6.15 -10.45 -1.56
CA ARG A 59 -5.80 -10.38 -0.13
C ARG A 59 -6.40 -9.19 0.58
N LEU A 60 -6.59 -8.05 -0.11
CA LEU A 60 -7.14 -6.83 0.47
C LEU A 60 -8.51 -7.07 1.14
N GLY A 61 -9.33 -8.01 0.61
CA GLY A 61 -10.60 -8.40 1.22
C GLY A 61 -10.46 -9.04 2.60
N ASP A 62 -9.29 -9.60 2.92
CA ASP A 62 -8.99 -10.18 4.23
C ASP A 62 -8.20 -9.22 5.14
N THR A 63 -7.59 -8.19 4.59
CA THR A 63 -6.82 -7.17 5.32
C THR A 63 -7.73 -6.28 6.15
N THR A 64 -7.36 -6.01 7.40
CA THR A 64 -8.08 -5.08 8.28
C THR A 64 -7.42 -3.70 8.29
N VAL A 65 -8.20 -2.68 8.63
CA VAL A 65 -7.68 -1.31 8.79
C VAL A 65 -6.55 -1.24 9.82
N LYS A 66 -6.63 -2.07 10.89
CA LYS A 66 -5.59 -2.17 11.91
C LYS A 66 -4.20 -2.50 11.35
N GLU A 67 -4.16 -3.33 10.31
CA GLU A 67 -2.90 -3.82 9.72
C GLU A 67 -2.19 -2.77 8.87
N ILE A 68 -2.97 -1.81 8.33
CA ILE A 68 -2.47 -0.81 7.37
C ILE A 68 -2.50 0.63 7.88
N MET A 69 -3.12 0.88 9.07
CA MET A 69 -3.24 2.21 9.62
C MET A 69 -1.90 2.77 10.09
N VAL A 70 -1.74 4.09 10.01
CA VAL A 70 -0.70 4.82 10.72
C VAL A 70 -1.05 4.82 12.21
N PRO A 71 -0.22 4.22 13.08
CA PRO A 71 -0.48 4.16 14.51
C PRO A 71 -0.54 5.54 15.15
N ARG A 72 -1.32 5.68 16.22
CA ARG A 72 -1.52 6.97 16.92
C ARG A 72 -0.21 7.68 17.30
N VAL A 73 0.81 6.93 17.67
CA VAL A 73 2.11 7.48 18.10
C VAL A 73 2.86 8.19 16.98
N GLU A 74 2.54 7.86 15.73
CA GLU A 74 3.13 8.42 14.52
C GLU A 74 2.28 9.53 13.89
N MET A 75 1.04 9.71 14.38
CA MET A 75 0.13 10.71 13.85
C MET A 75 0.57 12.13 14.18
N VAL A 76 0.55 13.02 13.19
CA VAL A 76 0.61 14.46 13.42
C VAL A 76 -0.80 14.98 13.66
N ILE A 77 -1.10 15.27 14.92
CA ILE A 77 -2.42 15.67 15.41
C ILE A 77 -2.40 17.16 15.76
N LEU A 78 -3.49 17.87 15.45
CA LEU A 78 -3.70 19.26 15.86
C LEU A 78 -4.70 19.33 17.02
N ALA A 79 -4.50 20.32 17.91
CA ALA A 79 -5.42 20.61 19.00
C ALA A 79 -6.14 21.95 18.76
N PRO A 80 -7.45 22.06 19.11
CA PRO A 80 -8.23 23.30 18.88
C PRO A 80 -7.71 24.53 19.61
N ASP A 81 -7.05 24.33 20.75
CA ASP A 81 -6.50 25.34 21.68
C ASP A 81 -5.00 25.58 21.48
N GLU A 82 -4.41 24.99 20.43
CA GLU A 82 -2.99 25.20 20.11
C GLU A 82 -2.72 26.59 19.58
N GLU A 83 -1.55 27.15 19.93
CA GLU A 83 -1.11 28.45 19.42
C GLU A 83 -0.97 28.38 17.87
N PRO A 84 -1.59 29.30 17.11
CA PRO A 84 -1.62 29.23 15.65
C PRO A 84 -0.24 29.17 14.99
N LEU A 85 0.77 29.85 15.52
CA LEU A 85 2.13 29.84 14.97
C LEU A 85 2.81 28.48 15.13
N ASP A 86 2.60 27.80 16.27
CA ASP A 86 3.17 26.51 16.56
C ASP A 86 2.49 25.43 15.67
N MET A 87 1.16 25.52 15.52
CA MET A 87 0.39 24.69 14.61
C MET A 87 0.88 24.81 13.17
N ILE A 88 1.04 26.05 12.66
CA ILE A 88 1.52 26.29 11.29
C ILE A 88 2.95 25.75 11.11
N ALA A 89 3.83 25.97 12.08
CA ALA A 89 5.19 25.42 12.02
C ALA A 89 5.20 23.89 11.94
N ARG A 90 4.34 23.21 12.71
CA ARG A 90 4.18 21.75 12.67
C ARG A 90 3.67 21.28 11.31
N ILE A 91 2.69 21.95 10.73
CA ILE A 91 2.15 21.65 9.41
C ILE A 91 3.23 21.79 8.33
N ILE A 92 4.01 22.87 8.37
CA ILE A 92 5.10 23.09 7.41
C ILE A 92 6.17 22.00 7.53
N ASN A 93 6.57 21.67 8.77
CA ASN A 93 7.64 20.69 9.00
C ASN A 93 7.24 19.25 8.64
N SER A 94 5.97 18.89 8.83
CA SER A 94 5.49 17.53 8.53
C SER A 94 5.08 17.33 7.06
N GLY A 95 4.74 18.40 6.34
CA GLY A 95 4.44 18.37 4.90
C GLY A 95 3.16 17.65 4.49
N HIS A 96 2.33 17.19 5.44
CA HIS A 96 1.10 16.48 5.11
C HIS A 96 0.03 17.42 4.54
N SER A 97 -0.89 16.86 3.76
CA SER A 97 -2.01 17.61 3.18
C SER A 97 -3.22 17.69 4.11
N ARG A 98 -3.34 16.75 5.07
CA ARG A 98 -4.51 16.59 5.95
C ARG A 98 -4.09 16.27 7.36
N TYR A 99 -4.75 16.91 8.33
CA TYR A 99 -4.42 16.79 9.75
C TYR A 99 -5.68 16.50 10.55
N PRO A 100 -5.74 15.39 11.29
CA PRO A 100 -6.83 15.15 12.23
C PRO A 100 -6.75 16.14 13.37
N VAL A 101 -7.90 16.68 13.77
CA VAL A 101 -8.06 17.59 14.90
C VAL A 101 -8.74 16.84 16.02
N LEU A 102 -8.06 16.68 17.15
CA LEU A 102 -8.59 15.99 18.32
C LEU A 102 -8.78 16.99 19.48
N GLY A 103 -9.87 16.82 20.21
CA GLY A 103 -10.18 17.62 21.39
C GLY A 103 -9.19 17.42 22.55
N PRO A 104 -9.37 18.15 23.67
CA PRO A 104 -8.43 18.20 24.79
C PRO A 104 -8.14 16.82 25.41
N ALA A 105 -9.12 15.92 25.41
CA ALA A 105 -8.94 14.53 25.86
C ALA A 105 -8.14 13.67 24.88
N LYS A 106 -7.71 14.24 23.72
CA LYS A 106 -7.00 13.54 22.63
C LYS A 106 -7.70 12.29 22.09
N ASN A 107 -8.94 12.03 22.48
CA ASN A 107 -9.78 10.94 22.03
C ASN A 107 -11.06 11.44 21.37
N GLU A 108 -11.37 12.72 21.54
CA GLU A 108 -12.54 13.34 20.93
C GLU A 108 -12.17 13.85 19.53
N VAL A 109 -12.68 13.16 18.51
CA VAL A 109 -12.45 13.52 17.12
C VAL A 109 -13.27 14.76 16.78
N GLN A 110 -12.63 15.90 16.53
CA GLN A 110 -13.29 17.16 16.17
C GLN A 110 -13.48 17.29 14.65
N GLY A 111 -12.58 16.70 13.87
CA GLY A 111 -12.62 16.75 12.42
C GLY A 111 -11.25 16.70 11.78
N ILE A 112 -11.17 17.24 10.57
CA ILE A 112 -9.95 17.29 9.76
C ILE A 112 -9.68 18.71 9.26
N LEU A 113 -8.43 19.16 9.35
CA LEU A 113 -7.93 20.36 8.70
C LEU A 113 -7.24 19.98 7.38
N LEU A 114 -7.53 20.68 6.31
CA LEU A 114 -6.73 20.62 5.09
C LEU A 114 -5.68 21.74 5.11
N ALA A 115 -4.42 21.40 4.91
CA ALA A 115 -3.32 22.39 4.92
C ALA A 115 -3.55 23.57 3.96
N LYS A 116 -4.14 23.31 2.79
CA LYS A 116 -4.48 24.33 1.81
C LYS A 116 -5.50 25.38 2.31
N ASP A 117 -6.36 25.00 3.26
CA ASP A 117 -7.38 25.92 3.79
C ASP A 117 -6.77 26.98 4.70
N LEU A 118 -5.48 26.86 5.07
CA LEU A 118 -4.70 27.90 5.78
C LEU A 118 -4.17 29.00 4.85
N LEU A 119 -4.03 28.74 3.55
CA LEU A 119 -3.44 29.69 2.61
C LEU A 119 -4.10 31.09 2.64
N PRO A 120 -5.44 31.23 2.70
CA PRO A 120 -6.08 32.54 2.78
C PRO A 120 -5.80 33.28 4.09
N ILE A 121 -5.38 32.56 5.13
CA ILE A 121 -5.27 33.07 6.51
C ILE A 121 -3.85 33.54 6.83
N ILE A 122 -2.84 33.00 6.13
CA ILE A 122 -1.41 33.33 6.35
C ILE A 122 -1.17 34.87 6.28
N ASN A 123 -1.95 35.58 5.45
CA ASN A 123 -1.84 37.04 5.31
C ASN A 123 -2.80 37.85 6.22
N GLN A 124 -3.55 37.18 7.10
CA GLN A 124 -4.50 37.81 8.01
C GLN A 124 -3.92 37.93 9.43
N ASN A 125 -4.61 38.67 10.29
CA ASN A 125 -4.23 38.75 11.69
C ASN A 125 -4.55 37.40 12.39
N LEU A 126 -3.52 36.63 12.72
CA LEU A 126 -3.64 35.32 13.37
C LEU A 126 -4.27 35.39 14.78
N LYS A 127 -4.40 36.59 15.37
CA LYS A 127 -5.02 36.74 16.69
C LYS A 127 -6.52 36.39 16.71
N ASP A 128 -7.18 36.52 15.58
CA ASP A 128 -8.61 36.20 15.44
C ASP A 128 -8.85 34.81 14.83
N PHE A 129 -7.77 34.07 14.62
CA PHE A 129 -7.83 32.76 14.03
C PHE A 129 -8.50 31.73 14.96
N LYS A 130 -9.46 30.96 14.41
CA LYS A 130 -10.11 29.86 15.10
C LYS A 130 -10.04 28.61 14.24
N LEU A 131 -9.23 27.64 14.65
CA LEU A 131 -9.06 26.36 13.94
C LEU A 131 -10.42 25.67 13.65
N LEU A 132 -11.32 25.67 14.62
CA LEU A 132 -12.64 25.05 14.51
C LEU A 132 -13.51 25.59 13.36
N SER A 133 -13.25 26.81 12.87
CA SER A 133 -13.98 27.35 11.72
C SER A 133 -13.55 26.78 10.36
N LEU A 134 -12.42 26.09 10.30
CA LEU A 134 -11.84 25.53 9.09
C LEU A 134 -11.90 24.00 9.02
N ILE A 135 -12.18 23.36 10.14
CA ILE A 135 -12.25 21.89 10.15
C ILE A 135 -13.49 21.41 9.42
N ARG A 136 -13.34 20.22 8.84
CA ARG A 136 -14.42 19.50 8.16
C ARG A 136 -14.68 18.20 8.90
N ASP A 137 -15.86 17.63 8.66
CA ASP A 137 -16.16 16.29 9.17
C ASP A 137 -15.14 15.27 8.68
N ILE A 138 -14.79 14.33 9.55
CA ILE A 138 -13.90 13.22 9.24
C ILE A 138 -14.62 11.90 9.52
N LYS A 139 -14.38 10.92 8.68
CA LYS A 139 -14.88 9.56 8.89
C LYS A 139 -14.16 8.91 10.08
N VAL A 140 -14.93 8.20 10.92
CA VAL A 140 -14.39 7.39 12.01
C VAL A 140 -14.73 5.93 11.74
N VAL A 141 -13.75 5.05 11.83
CA VAL A 141 -13.91 3.62 11.51
C VAL A 141 -13.26 2.75 12.60
N PRO A 142 -13.79 1.55 12.86
CA PRO A 142 -13.17 0.62 13.81
C PRO A 142 -11.93 -0.06 13.19
N GLU A 143 -10.99 -0.48 14.04
CA GLU A 143 -9.79 -1.24 13.65
C GLU A 143 -10.12 -2.50 12.84
N SER A 144 -11.22 -3.18 13.17
CA SER A 144 -11.65 -4.44 12.56
C SER A 144 -12.29 -4.29 11.17
N LYS A 145 -12.47 -3.05 10.68
CA LYS A 145 -13.04 -2.80 9.35
C LYS A 145 -12.13 -3.37 8.28
N LYS A 146 -12.74 -3.96 7.23
CA LYS A 146 -12.00 -4.45 6.07
C LYS A 146 -11.53 -3.31 5.18
N ALA A 147 -10.30 -3.41 4.69
CA ALA A 147 -9.67 -2.38 3.87
C ALA A 147 -10.38 -2.17 2.52
N ASP A 148 -10.85 -3.25 1.88
CA ASP A 148 -11.65 -3.19 0.65
C ASP A 148 -12.95 -2.41 0.84
N SER A 149 -13.67 -2.69 1.93
CA SER A 149 -14.91 -1.99 2.28
C SER A 149 -14.66 -0.51 2.56
N LEU A 150 -13.54 -0.16 3.21
CA LEU A 150 -13.16 1.22 3.45
C LEU A 150 -12.81 1.95 2.14
N LEU A 151 -12.11 1.27 1.23
CA LEU A 151 -11.80 1.82 -0.10
C LEU A 151 -13.08 2.18 -0.88
N GLU A 152 -14.09 1.31 -0.86
CA GLU A 152 -15.39 1.59 -1.48
C GLU A 152 -16.08 2.81 -0.86
N GLU A 153 -16.02 2.94 0.48
CA GLU A 153 -16.56 4.10 1.18
C GLU A 153 -15.81 5.38 0.84
N PHE A 154 -14.48 5.36 0.79
CA PHE A 154 -13.67 6.51 0.39
C PHE A 154 -14.04 6.99 -1.02
N LYS A 155 -14.19 6.07 -1.96
CA LYS A 155 -14.62 6.38 -3.34
C LYS A 155 -16.03 6.98 -3.39
N LYS A 156 -16.98 6.41 -2.65
CA LYS A 156 -18.37 6.85 -2.61
C LYS A 156 -18.50 8.24 -2.00
N ASP A 157 -17.85 8.47 -0.86
CA ASP A 157 -17.99 9.69 -0.06
C ASP A 157 -16.99 10.77 -0.49
N ARG A 158 -16.09 10.46 -1.43
CA ARG A 158 -14.98 11.33 -1.87
C ARG A 158 -14.12 11.80 -0.69
N SER A 159 -13.95 10.93 0.29
CA SER A 159 -13.06 11.13 1.43
C SER A 159 -11.72 10.43 1.18
N HIS A 160 -10.66 10.91 1.80
CA HIS A 160 -9.30 10.40 1.60
C HIS A 160 -8.63 9.98 2.91
N MET A 161 -9.30 10.19 4.05
CA MET A 161 -8.74 9.89 5.36
C MET A 161 -9.86 9.52 6.32
N ALA A 162 -9.58 8.59 7.21
CA ALA A 162 -10.43 8.24 8.34
C ALA A 162 -9.59 8.14 9.62
N VAL A 163 -10.20 8.49 10.74
CA VAL A 163 -9.65 8.20 12.07
C VAL A 163 -10.07 6.80 12.47
N VAL A 164 -9.14 6.04 13.00
CA VAL A 164 -9.36 4.66 13.46
C VAL A 164 -9.54 4.64 14.97
N ILE A 165 -10.53 3.89 15.43
CA ILE A 165 -10.83 3.72 16.86
C ILE A 165 -10.81 2.26 17.26
N ASP A 166 -10.39 2.02 18.50
CA ASP A 166 -10.45 0.71 19.14
C ASP A 166 -11.86 0.36 19.66
N GLU A 167 -12.01 -0.79 20.31
CA GLU A 167 -13.28 -1.29 20.87
C GLU A 167 -13.82 -0.41 22.00
N TYR A 168 -12.98 0.45 22.58
CA TYR A 168 -13.34 1.37 23.67
C TYR A 168 -13.66 2.78 23.16
N GLY A 169 -13.62 2.99 21.83
CA GLY A 169 -13.83 4.29 21.21
C GLY A 169 -12.61 5.22 21.31
N THR A 170 -11.44 4.69 21.67
CA THR A 170 -10.20 5.47 21.73
C THR A 170 -9.56 5.53 20.34
N VAL A 171 -9.04 6.69 19.97
CA VAL A 171 -8.31 6.84 18.70
C VAL A 171 -7.04 5.99 18.76
N SER A 172 -6.94 5.01 17.88
CA SER A 172 -5.79 4.10 17.75
C SER A 172 -4.89 4.44 16.58
N GLY A 173 -5.41 5.14 15.56
CA GLY A 173 -4.63 5.51 14.38
C GLY A 173 -5.42 6.36 13.40
N LEU A 174 -4.88 6.51 12.22
CA LEU A 174 -5.55 7.03 11.03
C LEU A 174 -5.22 6.14 9.83
N VAL A 175 -6.07 6.18 8.82
CA VAL A 175 -5.84 5.49 7.55
C VAL A 175 -6.23 6.41 6.41
N THR A 176 -5.45 6.39 5.35
CA THR A 176 -5.70 7.16 4.13
C THR A 176 -6.06 6.23 2.96
N ILE A 177 -6.57 6.81 1.88
CA ILE A 177 -6.81 6.04 0.65
C ILE A 177 -5.48 5.62 0.04
N GLU A 178 -4.46 6.44 0.21
CA GLU A 178 -3.09 6.21 -0.23
C GLU A 178 -2.54 4.92 0.42
N ASP A 179 -2.70 4.71 1.74
CA ASP A 179 -2.27 3.50 2.45
C ASP A 179 -2.95 2.22 1.88
N ILE A 180 -4.25 2.32 1.54
CA ILE A 180 -4.96 1.18 0.94
C ILE A 180 -4.48 0.91 -0.50
N LEU A 181 -4.17 1.96 -1.26
CA LEU A 181 -3.67 1.80 -2.63
C LEU A 181 -2.25 1.24 -2.64
N GLU A 182 -1.41 1.60 -1.67
CA GLU A 182 -0.08 1.04 -1.48
C GLU A 182 -0.14 -0.48 -1.23
N GLU A 183 -1.14 -0.95 -0.48
CA GLU A 183 -1.39 -2.39 -0.32
C GLU A 183 -1.73 -3.10 -1.64
N LEU A 184 -2.27 -2.40 -2.62
CA LEU A 184 -2.60 -2.97 -3.94
C LEU A 184 -1.42 -2.93 -4.90
N VAL A 185 -0.72 -1.79 -4.96
CA VAL A 185 0.30 -1.53 -5.98
C VAL A 185 1.71 -1.87 -5.48
N GLY A 186 1.92 -1.88 -4.15
CA GLY A 186 3.25 -1.88 -3.52
C GLY A 186 3.83 -0.47 -3.47
N GLU A 187 5.02 -0.34 -2.94
CA GLU A 187 5.78 0.90 -3.06
C GLU A 187 5.92 1.23 -4.55
N ILE A 188 5.46 2.43 -4.94
CA ILE A 188 5.70 2.92 -6.30
C ILE A 188 7.18 3.31 -6.30
N GLU A 189 8.01 2.42 -6.84
CA GLU A 189 9.40 2.76 -7.11
C GLU A 189 9.39 4.03 -7.96
N ASP A 190 9.96 5.11 -7.44
CA ASP A 190 10.11 6.35 -8.20
C ASP A 190 10.99 6.04 -9.41
N GLU A 191 10.68 6.55 -10.61
CA GLU A 191 11.51 6.36 -11.83
C GLU A 191 12.97 6.82 -11.62
N HIS A 192 13.25 7.43 -10.47
CA HIS A 192 14.57 7.83 -9.99
C HIS A 192 15.15 6.91 -8.91
N ASP A 193 14.39 5.95 -8.39
CA ASP A 193 14.95 4.80 -7.69
C ASP A 193 15.57 3.88 -8.77
N SER A 194 16.64 4.41 -9.40
CA SER A 194 17.65 3.54 -9.98
C SER A 194 17.89 2.46 -8.94
N GLU A 195 17.78 1.18 -9.34
CA GLU A 195 18.25 0.05 -8.55
C GLU A 195 19.33 0.59 -7.63
N ASP A 196 19.00 0.83 -6.36
CA ASP A 196 20.00 1.13 -5.36
C ASP A 196 20.89 -0.09 -5.47
N GLU A 197 21.98 0.06 -6.24
CA GLU A 197 22.96 -1.01 -6.34
C GLU A 197 23.35 -1.24 -4.89
N ASP A 198 22.90 -2.35 -4.32
CA ASP A 198 23.22 -2.74 -2.93
C ASP A 198 24.72 -2.59 -2.63
N LEU A 199 25.48 -2.31 -3.69
CA LEU A 199 26.90 -2.08 -3.68
C LEU A 199 27.32 -1.03 -4.72
N ILE A 200 27.52 0.23 -4.30
CA ILE A 200 27.95 1.35 -5.13
C ILE A 200 29.48 1.46 -5.07
N GLN A 201 30.14 1.44 -6.22
CA GLN A 201 31.58 1.70 -6.29
C GLN A 201 31.86 3.22 -6.31
N VAL A 202 32.45 3.75 -5.24
CA VAL A 202 32.78 5.18 -5.10
C VAL A 202 34.13 5.52 -5.68
N SER A 203 35.10 4.59 -5.58
CA SER A 203 36.45 4.71 -6.15
C SER A 203 37.01 3.34 -6.52
N GLU A 204 38.23 3.30 -7.06
CA GLU A 204 38.90 2.05 -7.45
C GLU A 204 38.99 1.02 -6.29
N TYR A 205 38.99 1.48 -5.03
CA TYR A 205 39.16 0.63 -3.83
C TYR A 205 38.08 0.88 -2.75
N GLU A 206 37.09 1.71 -3.01
CA GLU A 206 36.04 2.06 -2.05
C GLU A 206 34.65 1.74 -2.59
N TYR A 207 33.87 1.04 -1.76
CA TYR A 207 32.49 0.66 -2.06
C TYR A 207 31.60 1.08 -0.88
N ILE A 208 30.41 1.56 -1.18
CA ILE A 208 29.33 1.75 -0.22
C ILE A 208 28.37 0.58 -0.43
N ALA A 209 28.13 -0.20 0.63
CA ALA A 209 27.20 -1.31 0.62
C ALA A 209 26.00 -0.98 1.50
N ASN A 210 24.80 -1.35 1.04
CA ASN A 210 23.61 -1.34 1.89
C ASN A 210 23.82 -2.35 3.04
N ALA A 211 23.44 -1.98 4.27
CA ALA A 211 23.59 -2.84 5.44
C ALA A 211 22.71 -4.12 5.38
N THR A 212 21.75 -4.15 4.49
CA THR A 212 20.85 -5.30 4.22
C THR A 212 21.38 -6.24 3.13
N LEU A 213 22.48 -5.88 2.44
CA LEU A 213 23.08 -6.72 1.40
C LEU A 213 23.47 -8.10 1.96
N GLU A 214 23.02 -9.16 1.31
CA GLU A 214 23.37 -10.52 1.72
C GLU A 214 24.88 -10.77 1.56
N LEU A 215 25.48 -11.37 2.59
CA LEU A 215 26.92 -11.69 2.59
C LEU A 215 27.32 -12.55 1.38
N SER A 216 26.46 -13.41 0.92
CA SER A 216 26.63 -14.26 -0.27
C SER A 216 26.83 -13.44 -1.56
N GLU A 217 26.06 -12.37 -1.74
CA GLU A 217 26.17 -11.47 -2.90
C GLU A 217 27.47 -10.66 -2.83
N PHE A 218 27.82 -10.19 -1.62
CA PHE A 218 29.09 -9.50 -1.38
C PHE A 218 30.29 -10.41 -1.69
N GLU A 219 30.26 -11.67 -1.21
CA GLU A 219 31.30 -12.66 -1.49
C GLU A 219 31.45 -12.95 -2.98
N GLN A 220 30.34 -13.05 -3.70
CA GLN A 220 30.33 -13.30 -5.15
C GLN A 220 30.93 -12.13 -5.93
N LYS A 221 30.56 -10.87 -5.58
CA LYS A 221 31.05 -9.66 -6.26
C LYS A 221 32.54 -9.47 -6.12
N PHE A 222 33.09 -9.78 -4.94
CA PHE A 222 34.56 -9.62 -4.66
C PHE A 222 35.37 -10.89 -4.82
N ASN A 223 34.72 -12.00 -5.20
CA ASN A 223 35.35 -13.33 -5.33
C ASN A 223 36.16 -13.70 -4.08
N LYS A 224 35.64 -13.42 -2.89
CA LYS A 224 36.24 -13.67 -1.57
C LYS A 224 35.21 -14.32 -0.65
N SER A 225 35.67 -15.25 0.16
CA SER A 225 34.85 -15.87 1.22
C SER A 225 35.23 -15.33 2.59
N PHE A 226 34.25 -14.87 3.36
CA PHE A 226 34.43 -14.36 4.71
C PHE A 226 33.99 -15.43 5.71
N ASN A 227 34.92 -16.03 6.40
CA ASN A 227 34.64 -16.92 7.53
C ASN A 227 34.19 -16.08 8.74
N LEU A 228 32.92 -15.66 8.75
CA LEU A 228 32.32 -15.00 9.92
C LEU A 228 31.86 -16.07 10.90
N SER A 229 32.58 -16.25 12.00
CA SER A 229 32.01 -16.95 13.16
C SER A 229 30.95 -16.03 13.78
N LEU A 230 29.69 -16.47 13.81
CA LEU A 230 28.62 -15.78 14.53
C LEU A 230 28.99 -15.77 16.03
N ILE A 231 29.55 -14.65 16.49
CA ILE A 231 29.63 -14.36 17.91
C ILE A 231 28.25 -13.81 18.28
N HIS A 232 27.44 -14.61 18.93
CA HIS A 232 26.24 -14.14 19.59
C HIS A 232 26.66 -13.18 20.73
N ILE A 233 26.30 -11.91 20.55
CA ILE A 233 26.30 -10.94 21.65
C ILE A 233 24.96 -11.02 22.34
#